data_b0205f5e7dc982445fa498dd33990c3a
#
_entry.id   b0205f5e7dc982445fa498dd33990c3a
#
_cell.length_a   1.000
_cell.length_b   1.000
_cell.length_c   1.000
_cell.angle_alpha   90.00
_cell.angle_beta   90.00
_cell.angle_gamma   90.00
#
_symmetry.space_group_name_H-M   'P 1'
#
loop_
_entity.id
_entity.type
_entity.pdbx_description
1 polymer ?
#
loop_
_entity_poly.entity_id
_entity_poly.type
_entity_poly.pdbx_seq_one_letter_code
_entity_poly.pdbx_strand_id
1 'polypeptide(L)'
;MAPANDAFVAEAAGEVVGSYFLHANQLGGGSHVANCGYVTAQQATGRGIARAMCRHSIDHARARGFRAMQYNIVVSTNERAIRLWQAMGFAIVGRLPGAFAHPALGDVDAFVMYQTL
;
A
#
# COMPACT_ATOMS: atom_id res chain seq x y z
N MET A 1 -6.42 16.90 -15.34
CA MET A 1 -5.21 16.68 -14.53
C MET A 1 -4.60 15.34 -14.87
N ALA A 2 -3.30 15.32 -15.15
CA ALA A 2 -2.63 14.04 -15.37
C ALA A 2 -2.65 13.21 -14.08
N PRO A 3 -2.82 11.88 -14.15
CA PRO A 3 -2.74 11.04 -12.96
C PRO A 3 -1.38 11.18 -12.28
N ALA A 4 -1.36 11.17 -10.97
CA ALA A 4 -0.12 11.06 -10.23
C ALA A 4 0.47 9.67 -10.47
N ASN A 5 1.77 9.62 -10.69
CA ASN A 5 2.51 8.37 -10.85
C ASN A 5 3.88 8.58 -10.21
N ASP A 6 3.87 8.64 -8.89
CA ASP A 6 5.03 9.00 -8.10
C ASP A 6 5.67 7.74 -7.52
N ALA A 7 6.99 7.69 -7.55
CA ALA A 7 7.75 6.59 -6.98
C ALA A 7 8.80 7.15 -6.02
N PHE A 8 8.98 6.46 -4.90
CA PHE A 8 9.88 6.87 -3.84
C PHE A 8 10.72 5.70 -3.36
N VAL A 9 11.90 6.00 -2.86
CA VAL A 9 12.75 5.01 -2.20
C VAL A 9 12.99 5.46 -0.75
N ALA A 10 13.10 4.47 0.14
CA ALA A 10 13.54 4.68 1.50
C ALA A 10 14.99 4.24 1.62
N GLU A 11 15.84 5.09 2.18
CA GLU A 11 17.25 4.80 2.36
C GLU A 11 17.60 4.82 3.85
N ALA A 12 18.50 3.92 4.23
CA ALA A 12 19.09 3.90 5.56
C ALA A 12 20.57 3.55 5.43
N ALA A 13 21.42 4.37 6.04
CA ALA A 13 22.87 4.19 6.00
C ALA A 13 23.44 4.05 4.58
N GLY A 14 22.87 4.78 3.63
CA GLY A 14 23.32 4.78 2.23
C GLY A 14 22.78 3.62 1.39
N GLU A 15 21.92 2.77 1.95
CA GLU A 15 21.32 1.65 1.25
C GLU A 15 19.82 1.88 1.02
N VAL A 16 19.30 1.45 -0.13
CA VAL A 16 17.88 1.43 -0.38
C VAL A 16 17.26 0.26 0.39
N VAL A 17 16.38 0.57 1.34
CA VAL A 17 15.75 -0.44 2.21
C VAL A 17 14.28 -0.66 1.89
N GLY A 18 13.70 0.16 1.03
CA GLY A 18 12.33 0.00 0.59
C GLY A 18 11.99 0.96 -0.52
N SER A 19 10.85 0.73 -1.14
CA SER A 19 10.31 1.63 -2.16
C SER A 19 8.79 1.55 -2.14
N TYR A 20 8.15 2.59 -2.65
CA TYR A 20 6.72 2.56 -2.91
C TYR A 20 6.38 3.41 -4.11
N PHE A 21 5.22 3.11 -4.72
CA PHE A 21 4.64 3.94 -5.76
C PHE A 21 3.25 4.40 -5.34
N LEU A 22 2.83 5.52 -5.92
CA LEU A 22 1.52 6.11 -5.70
C LEU A 22 0.97 6.61 -7.02
N HIS A 23 -0.23 6.19 -7.37
CA HIS A 23 -0.92 6.69 -8.56
C HIS A 23 -2.43 6.71 -8.31
N ALA A 24 -3.18 7.37 -9.18
CA ALA A 24 -4.63 7.32 -9.13
C ALA A 24 -5.09 5.88 -9.36
N ASN A 25 -6.01 5.40 -8.50
CA ASN A 25 -6.51 4.03 -8.60
C ASN A 25 -7.34 3.82 -9.86
N GLN A 26 -8.13 4.83 -10.25
CA GLN A 26 -8.94 4.83 -11.45
C GLN A 26 -8.82 6.19 -12.14
N LEU A 27 -9.13 6.22 -13.43
CA LEU A 27 -9.24 7.46 -14.18
C LEU A 27 -10.65 8.05 -14.03
N GLY A 28 -10.81 9.32 -14.38
CA GLY A 28 -12.12 9.98 -14.35
C GLY A 28 -12.67 10.15 -12.94
N GLY A 29 -13.89 9.70 -12.71
CA GLY A 29 -14.60 9.90 -11.43
C GLY A 29 -13.97 9.23 -10.24
N GLY A 30 -13.11 8.22 -10.43
CA GLY A 30 -12.37 7.56 -9.36
C GLY A 30 -10.95 8.08 -9.16
N SER A 31 -10.56 9.15 -9.84
CA SER A 31 -9.16 9.63 -9.82
C SER A 31 -8.76 10.30 -8.51
N HIS A 32 -9.70 10.57 -7.61
CA HIS A 32 -9.43 11.14 -6.28
C HIS A 32 -8.97 10.09 -5.26
N VAL A 33 -8.96 8.83 -5.64
CA VAL A 33 -8.51 7.72 -4.78
C VAL A 33 -7.11 7.31 -5.24
N ALA A 34 -6.15 7.33 -4.31
CA ALA A 34 -4.80 6.88 -4.58
C ALA A 34 -4.67 5.38 -4.34
N ASN A 35 -3.84 4.72 -5.14
CA ASN A 35 -3.38 3.37 -4.90
C ASN A 35 -1.88 3.39 -4.67
N CYS A 36 -1.42 2.65 -3.67
CA CYS A 36 -0.01 2.51 -3.34
C CYS A 36 0.40 1.04 -3.30
N GLY A 37 1.65 0.77 -3.70
CA GLY A 37 2.28 -0.51 -3.49
C GLY A 37 3.63 -0.30 -2.82
N TYR A 38 3.99 -1.18 -1.88
CA TYR A 38 5.21 -1.05 -1.06
C TYR A 38 6.06 -2.30 -1.17
N VAL A 39 7.37 -2.09 -1.21
CA VAL A 39 8.35 -3.17 -1.15
C VAL A 39 9.38 -2.81 -0.09
N THR A 40 9.64 -3.72 0.84
CA THR A 40 10.70 -3.56 1.84
C THR A 40 11.78 -4.60 1.58
N ALA A 41 13.04 -4.17 1.61
CA ALA A 41 14.15 -5.10 1.47
C ALA A 41 14.10 -6.14 2.61
N GLN A 42 14.34 -7.41 2.27
CA GLN A 42 14.19 -8.51 3.23
C GLN A 42 15.04 -8.30 4.49
N GLN A 43 16.28 -7.83 4.34
CA GLN A 43 17.17 -7.57 5.46
C GLN A 43 16.73 -6.39 6.33
N ALA A 44 15.80 -5.57 5.84
CA ALA A 44 15.29 -4.41 6.57
C ALA A 44 13.92 -4.66 7.19
N THR A 45 13.32 -5.83 6.98
CA THR A 45 12.01 -6.20 7.52
C THR A 45 12.03 -6.12 9.06
N GLY A 46 10.99 -5.53 9.63
CA GLY A 46 10.87 -5.38 11.07
C GLY A 46 11.52 -4.14 11.65
N ARG A 47 12.11 -3.29 10.81
CA ARG A 47 12.79 -2.06 11.25
C ARG A 47 11.92 -0.80 11.15
N GLY A 48 10.62 -0.97 10.99
CA GLY A 48 9.69 0.16 10.87
C GLY A 48 9.69 0.84 9.50
N ILE A 49 10.31 0.26 8.49
CA ILE A 49 10.41 0.85 7.16
C ILE A 49 9.02 0.95 6.50
N ALA A 50 8.23 -0.12 6.58
CA ALA A 50 6.88 -0.13 5.98
C ALA A 50 5.98 0.92 6.63
N ARG A 51 6.05 1.08 7.96
CA ARG A 51 5.30 2.11 8.68
C ARG A 51 5.73 3.51 8.24
N ALA A 52 7.02 3.75 8.12
CA ALA A 52 7.55 5.04 7.68
C ALA A 52 7.12 5.36 6.24
N MET A 53 7.20 4.39 5.34
CA MET A 53 6.73 4.57 3.97
C MET A 53 5.23 4.82 3.91
N CYS A 54 4.44 4.11 4.70
CA CYS A 54 2.99 4.32 4.76
C CYS A 54 2.66 5.74 5.21
N ARG A 55 3.31 6.23 6.27
CA ARG A 55 3.13 7.60 6.75
C ARG A 55 3.48 8.61 5.66
N HIS A 56 4.62 8.43 5.02
CA HIS A 56 5.04 9.31 3.94
C HIS A 56 4.04 9.31 2.79
N SER A 57 3.54 8.13 2.41
CA SER A 57 2.58 8.00 1.30
C SER A 57 1.26 8.68 1.60
N ILE A 58 0.76 8.59 2.84
CA ILE A 58 -0.47 9.28 3.26
C ILE A 58 -0.30 10.79 3.16
N ASP A 59 0.80 11.31 3.70
CA ASP A 59 1.08 12.75 3.68
C ASP A 59 1.26 13.24 2.23
N HIS A 60 1.97 12.49 1.41
CA HIS A 60 2.18 12.82 0.01
C HIS A 60 0.85 12.79 -0.77
N ALA A 61 0.01 11.78 -0.54
CA ALA A 61 -1.29 11.69 -1.20
C ALA A 61 -2.17 12.89 -0.86
N ARG A 62 -2.19 13.29 0.41
CA ARG A 62 -2.92 14.51 0.82
C ARG A 62 -2.38 15.75 0.11
N ALA A 63 -1.07 15.91 0.05
CA ALA A 63 -0.42 17.04 -0.62
C ALA A 63 -0.73 17.07 -2.12
N ARG A 64 -0.92 15.92 -2.75
CA ARG A 64 -1.31 15.79 -4.16
C ARG A 64 -2.81 15.97 -4.39
N GLY A 65 -3.61 16.15 -3.33
CA GLY A 65 -5.05 16.37 -3.44
C GLY A 65 -5.91 15.11 -3.49
N PHE A 66 -5.33 13.93 -3.25
CA PHE A 66 -6.12 12.71 -3.12
C PHE A 66 -6.99 12.77 -1.85
N ARG A 67 -8.21 12.24 -1.95
CA ARG A 67 -9.18 12.26 -0.84
C ARG A 67 -9.33 10.91 -0.15
N ALA A 68 -8.75 9.86 -0.73
CA ALA A 68 -8.79 8.52 -0.16
C ALA A 68 -7.59 7.71 -0.69
N MET A 69 -7.27 6.63 0.00
CA MET A 69 -6.23 5.69 -0.41
C MET A 69 -6.78 4.27 -0.34
N GLN A 70 -6.50 3.49 -1.37
CA GLN A 70 -6.95 2.11 -1.48
C GLN A 70 -5.76 1.21 -1.78
N TYR A 71 -5.71 0.06 -1.09
CA TYR A 71 -4.81 -1.03 -1.44
C TYR A 71 -5.64 -2.09 -2.16
N ASN A 72 -5.33 -2.35 -3.43
CA ASN A 72 -6.16 -3.21 -4.27
C ASN A 72 -6.04 -4.68 -3.90
N ILE A 73 -4.84 -5.11 -3.50
CA ILE A 73 -4.61 -6.50 -3.09
C ILE A 73 -3.71 -6.50 -1.85
N VAL A 74 -4.26 -6.99 -0.74
CA VAL A 74 -3.52 -7.31 0.47
C VAL A 74 -3.73 -8.79 0.73
N VAL A 75 -2.66 -9.57 0.63
CA VAL A 75 -2.74 -11.03 0.74
C VAL A 75 -3.20 -11.43 2.14
N SER A 76 -4.24 -12.26 2.22
CA SER A 76 -4.89 -12.60 3.50
C SER A 76 -3.96 -13.31 4.48
N THR A 77 -2.95 -14.02 3.99
CA THR A 77 -1.97 -14.71 4.83
C THR A 77 -0.90 -13.78 5.40
N ASN A 78 -0.82 -12.56 4.92
CA ASN A 78 0.13 -11.56 5.41
C ASN A 78 -0.47 -10.79 6.60
N GLU A 79 -0.67 -11.49 7.71
CA GLU A 79 -1.32 -10.93 8.91
C GLU A 79 -0.56 -9.73 9.48
N ARG A 80 0.75 -9.75 9.39
CA ARG A 80 1.61 -8.66 9.89
C ARG A 80 1.33 -7.36 9.12
N ALA A 81 1.25 -7.44 7.79
CA ALA A 81 0.93 -6.28 6.96
C ALA A 81 -0.49 -5.78 7.24
N ILE A 82 -1.45 -6.69 7.34
CA ILE A 82 -2.85 -6.32 7.62
C ILE A 82 -2.93 -5.55 8.93
N ARG A 83 -2.29 -6.04 10.00
CA ARG A 83 -2.28 -5.34 11.29
C ARG A 83 -1.62 -3.97 11.19
N LEU A 84 -0.54 -3.86 10.43
CA LEU A 84 0.13 -2.57 10.23
C LEU A 84 -0.80 -1.58 9.51
N TRP A 85 -1.42 -2.02 8.41
CA TRP A 85 -2.32 -1.13 7.67
C TRP A 85 -3.52 -0.71 8.50
N GLN A 86 -4.08 -1.62 9.31
CA GLN A 86 -5.16 -1.28 10.24
C GLN A 86 -4.69 -0.27 11.29
N ALA A 87 -3.49 -0.43 11.83
CA ALA A 87 -2.91 0.53 12.77
C ALA A 87 -2.69 1.90 12.13
N MET A 88 -2.47 1.95 10.82
CA MET A 88 -2.29 3.19 10.07
C MET A 88 -3.61 3.80 9.58
N GLY A 89 -4.75 3.21 9.92
CA GLY A 89 -6.07 3.78 9.65
C GLY A 89 -6.85 3.12 8.51
N PHE A 90 -6.33 2.06 7.91
CA PHE A 90 -7.04 1.35 6.83
C PHE A 90 -8.03 0.36 7.39
N ALA A 91 -9.18 0.24 6.74
CA ALA A 91 -10.19 -0.79 7.03
C ALA A 91 -10.27 -1.78 5.87
N ILE A 92 -10.54 -3.04 6.18
CA ILE A 92 -10.86 -4.04 5.16
C ILE A 92 -12.27 -3.73 4.65
N VAL A 93 -12.40 -3.44 3.36
CA VAL A 93 -13.69 -3.11 2.76
C VAL A 93 -14.17 -4.18 1.78
N GLY A 94 -13.33 -5.14 1.45
CA GLY A 94 -13.71 -6.23 0.56
C GLY A 94 -12.76 -7.41 0.65
N ARG A 95 -13.25 -8.57 0.26
CA ARG A 95 -12.48 -9.81 0.16
C ARG A 95 -12.65 -10.38 -1.24
N LEU A 96 -11.53 -10.73 -1.85
CA LEU A 96 -11.47 -11.34 -3.18
C LEU A 96 -11.10 -12.81 -3.00
N PRO A 97 -12.06 -13.74 -3.10
CA PRO A 97 -11.77 -15.16 -2.88
C PRO A 97 -10.78 -15.71 -3.89
N GLY A 98 -9.73 -16.38 -3.40
CA GLY A 98 -8.75 -17.05 -4.24
C GLY A 98 -7.96 -16.14 -5.19
N ALA A 99 -7.90 -14.84 -4.91
CA ALA A 99 -7.37 -13.85 -5.86
C ALA A 99 -5.84 -13.80 -5.93
N PHE A 100 -5.14 -14.49 -5.05
CA PHE A 100 -3.67 -14.50 -5.03
C PHE A 100 -3.15 -15.93 -5.04
N ALA A 101 -2.32 -16.25 -6.03
CA ALA A 101 -1.68 -17.56 -6.14
C ALA A 101 -0.45 -17.58 -5.24
N HIS A 102 -0.60 -18.16 -4.06
CA HIS A 102 0.49 -18.28 -3.08
C HIS A 102 1.39 -19.45 -3.46
N PRO A 103 2.72 -19.27 -3.46
CA PRO A 103 3.64 -20.32 -3.90
C PRO A 103 3.60 -21.60 -3.05
N ALA A 104 3.21 -21.51 -1.78
CA ALA A 104 3.15 -22.65 -0.87
C ALA A 104 1.73 -23.13 -0.58
N LEU A 105 0.73 -22.24 -0.58
CA LEU A 105 -0.63 -22.53 -0.11
C LEU A 105 -1.66 -22.63 -1.23
N GLY A 106 -1.27 -22.38 -2.48
CA GLY A 106 -2.21 -22.29 -3.59
C GLY A 106 -2.98 -20.99 -3.57
N ASP A 107 -4.17 -20.96 -4.15
CA ASP A 107 -4.97 -19.74 -4.20
C ASP A 107 -5.49 -19.37 -2.82
N VAL A 108 -5.15 -18.17 -2.39
CA VAL A 108 -5.60 -17.61 -1.12
C VAL A 108 -6.37 -16.32 -1.36
N ASP A 109 -7.15 -15.92 -0.36
CA ASP A 109 -7.93 -14.68 -0.47
C ASP A 109 -7.03 -13.46 -0.42
N ALA A 110 -7.48 -12.39 -1.04
CA ALA A 110 -6.89 -11.06 -0.94
C ALA A 110 -7.94 -10.08 -0.41
N PHE A 111 -7.46 -9.07 0.32
CA PHE A 111 -8.34 -8.03 0.84
C PHE A 111 -8.14 -6.73 0.07
N VAL A 112 -9.22 -5.97 -0.05
CA VAL A 112 -9.18 -4.56 -0.46
C VAL A 112 -9.26 -3.73 0.82
N MET A 113 -8.30 -2.85 1.03
CA MET A 113 -8.25 -1.98 2.20
C MET A 113 -8.34 -0.52 1.77
N TYR A 114 -8.93 0.32 2.63
CA TYR A 114 -9.31 1.68 2.24
C TYR A 114 -9.31 2.59 3.45
N GLN A 115 -8.90 3.86 3.23
CA GLN A 115 -9.15 4.90 4.21
C GLN A 115 -9.41 6.25 3.52
N THR A 116 -10.24 7.06 4.13
CA THR A 116 -10.44 8.45 3.74
C THR A 116 -9.27 9.28 4.28
N LEU A 117 -8.75 10.15 3.47
CA LEU A 117 -7.62 11.00 3.83
C LEU A 117 -8.07 12.36 4.37
#